data_28c38c08f415baaf7907a1469104ae09
#
_entry.id   28c38c08f415baaf7907a1469104ae09
#
_cell.length_a   1.000
_cell.length_b   1.000
_cell.length_c   1.000
_cell.angle_alpha   90.00
_cell.angle_beta   90.00
_cell.angle_gamma   90.00
#
_symmetry.space_group_name_H-M   'P 1'
#
loop_
_entity.id
_entity.type
_entity.pdbx_description
1 polymer ?
#
loop_
_entity_poly.entity_id
_entity_poly.type
_entity_poly.pdbx_seq_one_letter_code
_entity_poly.pdbx_strand_id
1 'polypeptide(L)'
;LRAVVEHKGNSAQQGNKNMNSEIQPARMEAPGTGPVVLTTAGVPVHAWVRGVPLDSGAEEQLRNIAQLPVIHNRVAVMPDVHRGIGATIGSVIPTLGAIIPAAVGVDIGCGMMAVRTTLRAADLPDQLAGLRSSIERRVPHGRTDNGGPNDRGAFRNLPEASLSAWAELDPDWQRVAAAHPKLARGQTIAHLGTLGGGNHFIEVCLDEADRVWVVLHSGSRGVGNRIGQHFIALARADMQAVLGSLPDADMAYFSEGTPHFDDYVHAVHWAQRFAAVNRSLLMAASLHALAKTPGVPPFVATDEAVQCHHNYVAREHHFGADVFVTRKGAVRAGLGELGIIPGSMGARTFIVRGKGNPESLCSCSHGAGRLMSRTEAKKRFSLEDHLQATASVECRKDKDVIDETPGAYKSIEAVMAAQADLVEVVHTLHQVVCVKG
;
A
#
# COMPACT_ATOMS: atom_id res chain seq x y z
N LEU A 1 -39.84 -3.07 40.94
CA LEU A 1 -40.84 -3.91 41.64
C LEU A 1 -40.41 -5.37 41.59
N ARG A 2 -40.21 -5.92 42.80
CA ARG A 2 -39.89 -7.33 43.10
C ARG A 2 -41.09 -8.25 42.80
N ALA A 3 -40.85 -9.49 42.37
CA ALA A 3 -41.56 -10.66 42.92
C ALA A 3 -40.74 -11.92 42.67
N VAL A 4 -40.41 -12.53 43.76
CA VAL A 4 -39.83 -13.87 43.99
C VAL A 4 -40.97 -14.90 43.90
N VAL A 5 -40.74 -16.08 43.30
CA VAL A 5 -41.40 -17.34 43.71
C VAL A 5 -40.40 -18.47 43.60
N GLU A 6 -40.07 -19.05 44.76
CA GLU A 6 -39.46 -20.37 44.94
C GLU A 6 -40.46 -21.48 44.67
N HIS A 7 -40.02 -22.65 44.17
CA HIS A 7 -40.58 -23.93 44.52
C HIS A 7 -39.52 -25.05 44.47
N LYS A 8 -39.45 -25.76 45.61
CA LYS A 8 -38.64 -26.94 45.92
C LYS A 8 -39.25 -28.22 45.33
N GLY A 9 -38.40 -29.21 45.10
CA GLY A 9 -38.81 -30.61 45.27
C GLY A 9 -38.10 -31.67 44.44
N ASN A 10 -37.08 -32.26 44.99
CA ASN A 10 -36.68 -33.68 45.13
C ASN A 10 -36.38 -34.61 43.93
N SER A 11 -35.13 -35.00 43.91
CA SER A 11 -34.52 -36.38 43.91
C SER A 11 -34.89 -37.39 42.83
N ALA A 12 -33.89 -37.79 42.02
CA ALA A 12 -33.43 -39.20 41.96
C ALA A 12 -32.08 -39.29 41.23
N GLN A 13 -31.12 -39.95 41.89
CA GLN A 13 -29.82 -40.36 41.36
C GLN A 13 -30.01 -41.42 40.27
N GLN A 14 -29.29 -41.25 39.15
CA GLN A 14 -28.69 -42.38 38.46
C GLN A 14 -27.46 -41.87 37.68
N GLY A 15 -26.31 -42.50 37.98
CA GLY A 15 -25.02 -42.13 37.40
C GLY A 15 -24.89 -42.48 35.93
N ASN A 16 -24.28 -41.58 35.22
CA ASN A 16 -23.67 -41.92 33.95
C ASN A 16 -22.29 -41.21 33.89
N LYS A 17 -21.23 -42.04 34.00
CA LYS A 17 -19.85 -41.63 33.79
C LYS A 17 -19.70 -41.33 32.28
N ASN A 18 -19.75 -40.08 31.89
CA ASN A 18 -19.21 -39.66 30.60
C ASN A 18 -17.94 -38.85 30.86
N MET A 19 -16.82 -39.44 30.43
CA MET A 19 -15.53 -38.81 30.34
C MET A 19 -15.63 -37.62 29.35
N ASN A 20 -15.75 -36.42 29.90
CA ASN A 20 -15.42 -35.22 29.15
C ASN A 20 -13.89 -35.13 29.08
N SER A 21 -13.29 -35.63 28.01
CA SER A 21 -11.96 -35.21 27.61
C SER A 21 -12.07 -33.77 27.17
N GLU A 22 -11.72 -32.82 28.03
CA GLU A 22 -11.43 -31.44 27.63
C GLU A 22 -10.31 -31.50 26.60
N ILE A 23 -10.68 -31.27 25.32
CA ILE A 23 -9.74 -30.96 24.26
C ILE A 23 -9.22 -29.56 24.61
N GLN A 24 -8.09 -29.50 25.32
CA GLN A 24 -7.35 -28.26 25.45
C GLN A 24 -7.02 -27.77 24.02
N PRO A 25 -7.34 -26.52 23.66
CA PRO A 25 -6.91 -25.99 22.41
C PRO A 25 -5.39 -26.07 22.36
N ALA A 26 -4.85 -26.72 21.32
CA ALA A 26 -3.43 -26.80 21.10
C ALA A 26 -2.86 -25.37 21.23
N ARG A 27 -1.93 -25.16 22.16
CA ARG A 27 -1.11 -23.93 22.20
C ARG A 27 -0.43 -23.84 20.84
N MET A 28 -0.93 -22.96 19.97
CA MET A 28 -0.16 -22.53 18.80
C MET A 28 1.10 -21.87 19.36
N GLU A 29 2.24 -22.54 19.22
CA GLU A 29 3.53 -21.88 19.43
C GLU A 29 3.55 -20.63 18.55
N ALA A 30 3.93 -19.50 19.14
CA ALA A 30 4.07 -18.27 18.38
C ALA A 30 5.01 -18.55 17.19
N PRO A 31 4.62 -18.22 15.95
CA PRO A 31 5.47 -18.47 14.79
C PRO A 31 6.83 -17.84 15.06
N GLY A 32 7.92 -18.62 14.89
CA GLY A 32 9.28 -18.13 15.12
C GLY A 32 9.51 -16.83 14.36
N THR A 33 10.14 -15.86 14.99
CA THR A 33 10.50 -14.57 14.37
C THR A 33 11.56 -14.75 13.29
N GLY A 34 11.53 -13.91 12.25
CA GLY A 34 12.53 -13.89 11.18
C GLY A 34 12.12 -14.63 9.89
N PRO A 35 12.94 -14.53 8.83
CA PRO A 35 12.60 -15.02 7.52
C PRO A 35 12.66 -16.54 7.40
N VAL A 36 11.89 -17.08 6.46
CA VAL A 36 12.13 -18.38 5.83
C VAL A 36 13.09 -18.14 4.66
N VAL A 37 14.14 -18.95 4.55
CA VAL A 37 15.11 -18.83 3.44
C VAL A 37 14.72 -19.81 2.34
N LEU A 38 14.39 -19.29 1.15
CA LEU A 38 14.17 -20.09 -0.05
C LEU A 38 15.49 -20.19 -0.82
N THR A 39 16.01 -21.39 -0.95
CA THR A 39 17.18 -21.67 -1.81
C THR A 39 16.78 -21.59 -3.28
N THR A 40 17.55 -20.86 -4.09
CA THR A 40 17.31 -20.67 -5.52
C THR A 40 18.56 -21.05 -6.32
N ALA A 41 18.50 -20.99 -7.64
CA ALA A 41 19.66 -21.16 -8.50
C ALA A 41 20.61 -19.93 -8.50
N GLY A 42 20.14 -18.78 -8.00
CA GLY A 42 20.88 -17.53 -7.84
C GLY A 42 21.09 -17.18 -6.38
N VAL A 43 20.80 -15.92 -6.01
CA VAL A 43 20.88 -15.47 -4.63
C VAL A 43 19.73 -16.04 -3.77
N PRO A 44 19.91 -16.19 -2.43
CA PRO A 44 18.84 -16.64 -1.56
C PRO A 44 17.69 -15.59 -1.49
N VAL A 45 16.47 -16.10 -1.22
CA VAL A 45 15.31 -15.26 -0.93
C VAL A 45 14.96 -15.38 0.55
N HIS A 46 15.01 -14.25 1.28
CA HIS A 46 14.63 -14.16 2.69
C HIS A 46 13.19 -13.66 2.81
N ALA A 47 12.27 -14.56 3.18
CA ALA A 47 10.83 -14.29 3.16
C ALA A 47 10.23 -14.31 4.56
N TRP A 48 9.61 -13.21 4.99
CA TRP A 48 8.89 -13.06 6.27
C TRP A 48 7.45 -13.61 6.16
N VAL A 49 7.32 -14.89 5.80
CA VAL A 49 6.02 -15.52 5.50
C VAL A 49 5.57 -16.55 6.54
N ARG A 50 6.14 -16.54 7.75
CA ARG A 50 5.71 -17.45 8.81
C ARG A 50 4.28 -17.10 9.26
N GLY A 51 3.37 -18.06 9.12
CA GLY A 51 1.96 -17.90 9.51
C GLY A 51 1.11 -17.11 8.48
N VAL A 52 1.69 -16.73 7.32
CA VAL A 52 0.93 -16.12 6.21
C VAL A 52 1.11 -16.93 4.93
N PRO A 53 0.08 -17.02 4.06
CA PRO A 53 0.16 -17.81 2.84
C PRO A 53 1.09 -17.15 1.81
N LEU A 54 1.90 -17.99 1.15
CA LEU A 54 2.67 -17.67 -0.05
C LEU A 54 2.15 -18.56 -1.18
N ASP A 55 1.58 -17.97 -2.24
CA ASP A 55 1.11 -18.73 -3.38
C ASP A 55 2.28 -19.19 -4.27
N SER A 56 2.11 -20.34 -4.96
CA SER A 56 3.15 -20.94 -5.79
C SER A 56 3.60 -20.06 -6.96
N GLY A 57 2.69 -19.26 -7.53
CA GLY A 57 3.04 -18.34 -8.61
C GLY A 57 3.88 -17.16 -8.14
N ALA A 58 3.65 -16.67 -6.90
CA ALA A 58 4.52 -15.68 -6.29
C ALA A 58 5.90 -16.28 -5.95
N GLU A 59 5.95 -17.50 -5.42
CA GLU A 59 7.22 -18.18 -5.16
C GLU A 59 8.05 -18.39 -6.44
N GLU A 60 7.40 -18.79 -7.54
CA GLU A 60 8.06 -18.91 -8.85
C GLU A 60 8.66 -17.58 -9.32
N GLN A 61 7.90 -16.46 -9.21
CA GLN A 61 8.40 -15.13 -9.56
C GLN A 61 9.62 -14.75 -8.72
N LEU A 62 9.62 -15.08 -7.42
CA LEU A 62 10.76 -14.81 -6.53
C LEU A 62 12.01 -15.61 -6.94
N ARG A 63 11.84 -16.89 -7.28
CA ARG A 63 12.92 -17.74 -7.78
C ARG A 63 13.50 -17.21 -9.09
N ASN A 64 12.65 -16.70 -9.97
CA ASN A 64 13.07 -16.11 -11.24
C ASN A 64 13.88 -14.83 -11.04
N ILE A 65 13.41 -13.91 -10.19
CA ILE A 65 14.15 -12.67 -9.87
C ILE A 65 15.51 -12.97 -9.27
N ALA A 66 15.57 -13.91 -8.33
CA ALA A 66 16.82 -14.26 -7.63
C ALA A 66 17.92 -14.84 -8.55
N GLN A 67 17.58 -15.24 -9.76
CA GLN A 67 18.53 -15.76 -10.76
C GLN A 67 19.19 -14.65 -11.60
N LEU A 68 18.69 -13.42 -11.55
CA LEU A 68 19.28 -12.34 -12.34
C LEU A 68 20.68 -11.99 -11.84
N PRO A 69 21.65 -11.83 -12.75
CA PRO A 69 23.07 -11.61 -12.36
C PRO A 69 23.32 -10.26 -11.70
N VAL A 70 22.37 -9.33 -11.79
CA VAL A 70 22.47 -7.98 -11.23
C VAL A 70 21.95 -7.89 -9.79
N ILE A 71 21.34 -8.96 -9.26
CA ILE A 71 20.85 -8.96 -7.88
C ILE A 71 22.03 -9.08 -6.91
N HIS A 72 22.07 -8.17 -5.95
CA HIS A 72 23.13 -8.15 -4.93
C HIS A 72 22.69 -8.89 -3.67
N ASN A 73 23.49 -9.85 -3.24
CA ASN A 73 23.39 -10.59 -1.98
C ASN A 73 22.11 -11.44 -1.81
N ARG A 74 20.92 -10.85 -1.81
CA ARG A 74 19.63 -11.55 -1.58
C ARG A 74 18.44 -10.74 -2.08
N VAL A 75 17.28 -11.39 -2.19
CA VAL A 75 15.98 -10.72 -2.29
C VAL A 75 15.28 -10.83 -0.93
N ALA A 76 14.75 -9.74 -0.39
CA ALA A 76 13.91 -9.76 0.80
C ALA A 76 12.42 -9.69 0.41
N VAL A 77 11.57 -10.41 1.16
CA VAL A 77 10.15 -10.55 0.83
C VAL A 77 9.31 -10.34 2.08
N MET A 78 8.38 -9.40 1.98
CA MET A 78 7.51 -8.99 3.07
C MET A 78 6.30 -9.92 3.21
N PRO A 79 5.67 -10.03 4.39
CA PRO A 79 4.58 -10.99 4.65
C PRO A 79 3.32 -10.79 3.78
N ASP A 80 3.10 -9.59 3.28
CA ASP A 80 1.99 -9.26 2.39
C ASP A 80 2.21 -9.67 0.92
N VAL A 81 3.28 -10.39 0.63
CA VAL A 81 3.68 -10.83 -0.71
C VAL A 81 2.55 -11.52 -1.47
N HIS A 82 2.41 -11.14 -2.74
CA HIS A 82 1.51 -11.77 -3.69
C HIS A 82 1.98 -11.55 -5.13
N ARG A 83 1.41 -12.29 -6.07
CA ARG A 83 1.79 -12.23 -7.48
C ARG A 83 1.61 -10.83 -8.06
N GLY A 84 2.61 -10.35 -8.81
CA GLY A 84 2.61 -9.09 -9.54
C GLY A 84 3.00 -9.25 -11.01
N ILE A 85 3.06 -8.16 -11.77
CA ILE A 85 3.60 -8.14 -13.14
C ILE A 85 5.12 -8.00 -13.05
N GLY A 86 5.87 -8.89 -13.67
CA GLY A 86 7.33 -8.97 -13.62
C GLY A 86 7.85 -9.42 -12.26
N ALA A 87 7.70 -8.60 -11.23
CA ALA A 87 8.11 -8.92 -9.86
C ALA A 87 6.90 -9.03 -8.93
N THR A 88 7.01 -9.83 -7.85
CA THR A 88 6.00 -9.89 -6.79
C THR A 88 5.82 -8.53 -6.11
N ILE A 89 4.61 -8.26 -5.67
CA ILE A 89 4.33 -7.19 -4.70
C ILE A 89 4.72 -7.72 -3.33
N GLY A 90 5.34 -6.90 -2.49
CA GLY A 90 5.97 -7.32 -1.23
C GLY A 90 7.46 -7.63 -1.38
N SER A 91 8.10 -7.26 -2.50
CA SER A 91 9.52 -7.55 -2.75
C SER A 91 10.44 -6.33 -2.54
N VAL A 92 11.63 -6.60 -2.02
CA VAL A 92 12.75 -5.67 -1.88
C VAL A 92 13.94 -6.26 -2.63
N ILE A 93 14.33 -5.59 -3.69
CA ILE A 93 15.26 -6.12 -4.71
C ILE A 93 16.45 -5.18 -4.83
N PRO A 94 17.60 -5.52 -4.24
CA PRO A 94 18.84 -4.74 -4.40
C PRO A 94 19.52 -5.14 -5.71
N THR A 95 19.83 -4.17 -6.55
CA THR A 95 20.60 -4.39 -7.79
C THR A 95 21.89 -3.61 -7.79
N LEU A 96 22.97 -4.23 -8.28
CA LEU A 96 24.28 -3.63 -8.42
C LEU A 96 24.50 -3.20 -9.87
N GLY A 97 24.72 -1.89 -10.07
CA GLY A 97 24.97 -1.34 -11.41
C GLY A 97 23.84 -1.53 -12.42
N ALA A 98 22.61 -1.72 -11.95
CA ALA A 98 21.45 -1.94 -12.83
C ALA A 98 20.12 -1.52 -12.16
N ILE A 99 19.07 -1.34 -12.99
CA ILE A 99 17.71 -1.07 -12.52
C ILE A 99 16.69 -1.83 -13.39
N ILE A 100 15.70 -2.46 -12.74
CA ILE A 100 14.68 -3.27 -13.39
C ILE A 100 13.35 -2.49 -13.38
N PRO A 101 12.88 -1.90 -14.50
CA PRO A 101 11.68 -1.07 -14.50
C PRO A 101 10.42 -1.79 -14.02
N ALA A 102 10.22 -3.05 -14.41
CA ALA A 102 9.05 -3.83 -13.97
C ALA A 102 9.06 -4.15 -12.47
N ALA A 103 10.24 -4.16 -11.83
CA ALA A 103 10.37 -4.36 -10.40
C ALA A 103 9.92 -3.14 -9.58
N VAL A 104 9.93 -1.92 -10.13
CA VAL A 104 9.31 -0.73 -9.49
C VAL A 104 7.79 -0.79 -9.61
N GLY A 105 7.28 -1.35 -10.71
CA GLY A 105 5.86 -1.36 -11.04
C GLY A 105 5.41 -0.11 -11.79
N VAL A 106 4.14 -0.09 -12.17
CA VAL A 106 3.55 1.00 -12.99
C VAL A 106 2.95 2.14 -12.17
N ASP A 107 2.67 1.94 -10.88
CA ASP A 107 2.26 3.02 -9.98
C ASP A 107 3.47 3.52 -9.19
N ILE A 108 4.39 4.15 -9.93
CA ILE A 108 5.65 4.67 -9.39
C ILE A 108 5.37 5.69 -8.28
N GLY A 109 6.04 5.56 -7.14
CA GLY A 109 5.89 6.45 -6.02
C GLY A 109 4.58 6.29 -5.24
N CYS A 110 3.77 5.25 -5.54
CA CYS A 110 2.63 4.91 -4.71
C CYS A 110 3.06 4.80 -3.25
N GLY A 111 2.22 5.30 -2.34
CA GLY A 111 2.56 5.38 -0.94
C GLY A 111 1.43 5.94 -0.09
N MET A 112 1.73 6.07 1.18
CA MET A 112 0.80 6.50 2.22
C MET A 112 1.18 7.85 2.81
N MET A 113 0.18 8.55 3.33
CA MET A 113 0.36 9.69 4.22
C MET A 113 -0.67 9.62 5.34
N ALA A 114 -0.26 9.92 6.57
CA ALA A 114 -1.12 10.02 7.73
C ALA A 114 -0.78 11.29 8.53
N VAL A 115 -1.80 11.96 9.04
CA VAL A 115 -1.65 13.16 9.88
C VAL A 115 -2.63 13.07 11.04
N ARG A 116 -2.14 13.21 12.28
CA ARG A 116 -2.97 13.35 13.46
C ARG A 116 -3.47 14.79 13.58
N THR A 117 -4.72 14.93 14.02
CA THR A 117 -5.31 16.23 14.36
C THR A 117 -5.47 16.40 15.88
N THR A 118 -5.84 17.60 16.31
CA THR A 118 -6.21 17.86 17.72
C THR A 118 -7.63 17.39 18.06
N LEU A 119 -8.41 16.92 17.06
CA LEU A 119 -9.76 16.40 17.27
C LEU A 119 -9.76 15.04 17.98
N ARG A 120 -10.88 14.79 18.66
CA ARG A 120 -11.24 13.49 19.24
C ARG A 120 -12.50 12.94 18.57
N ALA A 121 -12.81 11.69 18.81
CA ALA A 121 -14.03 11.03 18.29
C ALA A 121 -15.29 11.84 18.63
N ALA A 122 -15.40 12.42 19.82
CA ALA A 122 -16.53 13.23 20.27
C ALA A 122 -16.69 14.57 19.50
N ASP A 123 -15.66 14.99 18.77
CA ASP A 123 -15.69 16.21 17.94
C ASP A 123 -16.21 15.93 16.52
N LEU A 124 -16.39 14.66 16.17
CA LEU A 124 -16.95 14.26 14.89
C LEU A 124 -18.49 14.22 14.97
N PRO A 125 -19.21 14.57 13.88
CA PRO A 125 -20.67 14.47 13.86
C PRO A 125 -21.14 13.01 13.93
N ASP A 126 -22.28 12.74 14.56
CA ASP A 126 -22.91 11.42 14.64
C ASP A 126 -23.16 10.78 13.26
N GLN A 127 -23.41 11.62 12.24
CA GLN A 127 -23.65 11.20 10.86
C GLN A 127 -22.45 11.56 9.97
N LEU A 128 -21.63 10.58 9.65
CA LEU A 128 -20.37 10.78 8.90
C LEU A 128 -20.54 10.87 7.37
N ALA A 129 -21.73 10.60 6.84
CA ALA A 129 -22.02 10.69 5.39
C ALA A 129 -21.76 12.10 4.82
N GLY A 130 -22.01 13.15 5.62
CA GLY A 130 -21.71 14.54 5.26
C GLY A 130 -20.22 14.79 5.10
N LEU A 131 -19.39 14.23 5.99
CA LEU A 131 -17.93 14.30 5.93
C LEU A 131 -17.41 13.55 4.70
N ARG A 132 -17.85 12.29 4.48
CA ARG A 132 -17.49 11.53 3.27
C ARG A 132 -17.82 12.32 2.01
N SER A 133 -19.03 12.82 1.87
CA SER A 133 -19.46 13.61 0.72
C SER A 133 -18.66 14.92 0.56
N SER A 134 -18.21 15.54 1.66
CA SER A 134 -17.36 16.73 1.62
C SER A 134 -15.99 16.44 1.01
N ILE A 135 -15.38 15.31 1.38
CA ILE A 135 -14.11 14.85 0.80
C ILE A 135 -14.30 14.51 -0.69
N GLU A 136 -15.33 13.71 -1.03
CA GLU A 136 -15.64 13.29 -2.42
C GLU A 136 -15.86 14.47 -3.37
N ARG A 137 -16.50 15.55 -2.91
CA ARG A 137 -16.71 16.76 -3.73
C ARG A 137 -15.42 17.56 -3.94
N ARG A 138 -14.49 17.53 -3.02
CA ARG A 138 -13.26 18.32 -3.07
C ARG A 138 -12.14 17.62 -3.81
N VAL A 139 -12.11 16.31 -3.74
CA VAL A 139 -11.03 15.48 -4.29
C VAL A 139 -11.56 14.67 -5.49
N PRO A 140 -11.12 14.98 -6.71
CA PRO A 140 -11.41 14.13 -7.86
C PRO A 140 -10.88 12.72 -7.62
N HIS A 141 -11.72 11.72 -7.86
CA HIS A 141 -11.42 10.31 -7.62
C HIS A 141 -11.98 9.43 -8.74
N GLY A 142 -11.48 8.20 -8.81
CA GLY A 142 -11.80 7.27 -9.86
C GLY A 142 -10.67 7.12 -10.89
N ARG A 143 -10.91 6.29 -11.91
CA ARG A 143 -9.94 6.01 -12.95
C ARG A 143 -9.70 7.27 -13.80
N THR A 144 -8.43 7.59 -14.05
CA THR A 144 -8.03 8.72 -14.89
C THR A 144 -8.03 8.36 -16.37
N ASP A 145 -8.39 9.35 -17.21
CA ASP A 145 -8.33 9.26 -18.66
C ASP A 145 -7.76 10.56 -19.27
N ASN A 146 -6.44 10.67 -19.30
CA ASN A 146 -5.68 11.76 -19.93
C ASN A 146 -5.97 13.20 -19.45
N GLY A 147 -6.81 13.43 -18.45
CA GLY A 147 -7.18 14.74 -17.92
C GLY A 147 -8.13 15.55 -18.83
N GLY A 148 -8.82 14.89 -19.75
CA GLY A 148 -9.81 15.52 -20.62
C GLY A 148 -11.09 15.92 -19.85
N PRO A 149 -12.05 16.60 -20.54
CA PRO A 149 -13.27 17.15 -19.90
C PRO A 149 -14.16 16.10 -19.21
N ASN A 150 -14.07 14.83 -19.63
CA ASN A 150 -14.84 13.72 -19.11
C ASN A 150 -14.06 12.86 -18.09
N ASP A 151 -12.83 13.23 -17.77
CA ASP A 151 -12.02 12.51 -16.80
C ASP A 151 -12.48 12.87 -15.38
N ARG A 152 -13.20 11.94 -14.74
CA ARG A 152 -13.69 12.11 -13.35
C ARG A 152 -12.55 12.13 -12.32
N GLY A 153 -11.41 11.55 -12.65
CA GLY A 153 -10.23 11.49 -11.80
C GLY A 153 -9.30 12.69 -11.95
N ALA A 154 -9.72 13.76 -12.68
CA ALA A 154 -8.94 14.95 -12.95
C ALA A 154 -9.70 16.24 -12.56
N PHE A 155 -8.94 17.30 -12.27
CA PHE A 155 -9.52 18.62 -12.09
C PHE A 155 -9.96 19.21 -13.44
N ARG A 156 -11.19 19.73 -13.49
CA ARG A 156 -11.66 20.56 -14.64
C ARG A 156 -11.09 21.97 -14.57
N ASN A 157 -11.06 22.55 -13.35
CA ASN A 157 -10.45 23.83 -13.04
C ASN A 157 -9.30 23.56 -12.08
N LEU A 158 -8.10 23.89 -12.46
CA LEU A 158 -6.89 23.62 -11.66
C LEU A 158 -6.88 24.48 -10.40
N PRO A 159 -6.75 23.88 -9.20
CA PRO A 159 -6.53 24.66 -7.99
C PRO A 159 -5.21 25.42 -8.03
N GLU A 160 -5.16 26.60 -7.43
CA GLU A 160 -3.94 27.41 -7.33
C GLU A 160 -2.78 26.63 -6.67
N ALA A 161 -3.08 25.85 -5.62
CA ALA A 161 -2.09 24.98 -4.97
C ALA A 161 -1.50 23.93 -5.92
N SER A 162 -2.31 23.38 -6.85
CA SER A 162 -1.81 22.44 -7.86
C SER A 162 -0.97 23.17 -8.93
N LEU A 163 -1.33 24.39 -9.31
CA LEU A 163 -0.54 25.21 -10.23
C LEU A 163 0.83 25.56 -9.62
N SER A 164 0.85 26.03 -8.36
CA SER A 164 2.09 26.36 -7.65
C SER A 164 3.01 25.14 -7.49
N ALA A 165 2.45 24.00 -7.07
CA ALA A 165 3.21 22.77 -6.92
C ALA A 165 3.73 22.22 -8.27
N TRP A 166 2.95 22.39 -9.35
CA TRP A 166 3.39 22.01 -10.69
C TRP A 166 4.58 22.84 -11.17
N ALA A 167 4.61 24.14 -10.88
CA ALA A 167 5.72 25.01 -11.28
C ALA A 167 7.09 24.51 -10.78
N GLU A 168 7.12 23.78 -9.63
CA GLU A 168 8.34 23.15 -9.10
C GLU A 168 8.68 21.81 -9.78
N LEU A 169 7.68 21.11 -10.33
CA LEU A 169 7.84 19.82 -10.98
C LEU A 169 8.10 19.95 -12.50
N ASP A 170 7.60 21.01 -13.12
CA ASP A 170 7.57 21.18 -14.56
C ASP A 170 8.96 21.24 -15.23
N PRO A 171 9.98 21.91 -14.69
CA PRO A 171 11.30 21.93 -15.34
C PRO A 171 11.89 20.53 -15.59
N ASP A 172 11.82 19.65 -14.58
CA ASP A 172 12.28 18.26 -14.71
C ASP A 172 11.34 17.44 -15.62
N TRP A 173 10.02 17.73 -15.59
CA TRP A 173 9.06 17.09 -16.50
C TRP A 173 9.34 17.43 -17.96
N GLN A 174 9.63 18.68 -18.28
CA GLN A 174 9.97 19.09 -19.63
C GLN A 174 11.24 18.38 -20.15
N ARG A 175 12.22 18.14 -19.28
CA ARG A 175 13.39 17.34 -19.62
C ARG A 175 13.02 15.89 -19.95
N VAL A 176 12.18 15.22 -19.12
CA VAL A 176 11.69 13.85 -19.38
C VAL A 176 10.89 13.81 -20.69
N ALA A 177 9.99 14.79 -20.91
CA ALA A 177 9.13 14.86 -22.08
C ALA A 177 9.92 15.12 -23.37
N ALA A 178 10.99 15.91 -23.31
CA ALA A 178 11.87 16.18 -24.45
C ALA A 178 12.66 14.92 -24.87
N ALA A 179 13.21 14.17 -23.90
CA ALA A 179 13.90 12.91 -24.16
C ALA A 179 12.94 11.80 -24.65
N HIS A 180 11.71 11.77 -24.11
CA HIS A 180 10.71 10.75 -24.41
C HIS A 180 9.34 11.36 -24.77
N PRO A 181 9.15 11.89 -25.99
CA PRO A 181 7.94 12.64 -26.39
C PRO A 181 6.63 11.85 -26.26
N LYS A 182 6.69 10.52 -26.31
CA LYS A 182 5.52 9.65 -26.09
C LYS A 182 4.92 9.78 -24.68
N LEU A 183 5.70 10.26 -23.71
CA LEU A 183 5.26 10.47 -22.32
C LEU A 183 4.46 11.77 -22.15
N ALA A 184 4.65 12.76 -23.01
CA ALA A 184 4.02 14.08 -22.95
C ALA A 184 2.49 14.07 -23.24
N ARG A 185 1.89 12.90 -23.44
CA ARG A 185 0.46 12.78 -23.74
C ARG A 185 -0.40 13.10 -22.51
N GLY A 186 -1.52 13.79 -22.76
CA GLY A 186 -2.52 14.14 -21.76
C GLY A 186 -2.12 15.30 -20.85
N GLN A 187 -3.03 15.69 -20.00
CA GLN A 187 -2.88 16.83 -19.09
C GLN A 187 -2.41 16.36 -17.71
N THR A 188 -1.12 16.07 -17.58
CA THR A 188 -0.53 15.53 -16.34
C THR A 188 -0.83 16.40 -15.13
N ILE A 189 -0.77 17.73 -15.27
CA ILE A 189 -1.09 18.68 -14.19
C ILE A 189 -2.52 18.52 -13.66
N ALA A 190 -3.49 18.15 -14.51
CA ALA A 190 -4.89 17.98 -14.10
C ALA A 190 -5.10 16.83 -13.10
N HIS A 191 -4.11 15.95 -12.95
CA HIS A 191 -4.13 14.85 -11.99
C HIS A 191 -3.39 15.18 -10.68
N LEU A 192 -2.71 16.32 -10.57
CA LEU A 192 -1.95 16.67 -9.37
C LEU A 192 -2.87 17.17 -8.25
N GLY A 193 -2.92 16.46 -7.14
CA GLY A 193 -3.87 16.67 -6.05
C GLY A 193 -5.15 15.82 -6.18
N THR A 194 -5.13 14.72 -6.98
CA THR A 194 -6.27 13.82 -7.17
C THR A 194 -6.00 12.42 -6.60
N LEU A 195 -7.06 11.73 -6.17
CA LEU A 195 -6.92 10.44 -5.47
C LEU A 195 -6.58 9.29 -6.42
N GLY A 196 -7.34 9.13 -7.50
CA GLY A 196 -7.23 8.01 -8.38
C GLY A 196 -8.26 6.92 -8.16
N GLY A 197 -7.96 5.74 -8.68
CA GLY A 197 -8.81 4.56 -8.62
C GLY A 197 -8.09 3.35 -8.05
N GLY A 198 -8.77 2.22 -8.05
CA GLY A 198 -8.23 0.96 -7.59
C GLY A 198 -8.15 0.85 -6.07
N ASN A 199 -6.96 0.59 -5.55
CA ASN A 199 -6.74 0.47 -4.11
C ASN A 199 -6.48 1.81 -3.39
N HIS A 200 -6.54 2.95 -4.10
CA HIS A 200 -6.38 4.27 -3.49
C HIS A 200 -7.57 4.64 -2.61
N PHE A 201 -7.29 5.37 -1.53
CA PHE A 201 -8.32 5.77 -0.57
C PHE A 201 -7.91 7.03 0.22
N ILE A 202 -8.91 7.68 0.82
CA ILE A 202 -8.76 8.65 1.90
C ILE A 202 -9.63 8.18 3.05
N GLU A 203 -9.08 8.10 4.24
CA GLU A 203 -9.75 7.64 5.45
C GLU A 203 -9.66 8.65 6.57
N VAL A 204 -10.72 8.72 7.37
CA VAL A 204 -10.70 9.29 8.70
C VAL A 204 -10.71 8.13 9.68
N CYS A 205 -9.75 8.15 10.60
CA CYS A 205 -9.52 7.06 11.55
C CYS A 205 -9.46 7.59 12.98
N LEU A 206 -9.69 6.70 13.94
CA LEU A 206 -9.47 6.93 15.36
C LEU A 206 -8.33 6.04 15.85
N ASP A 207 -7.44 6.59 16.67
CA ASP A 207 -6.42 5.79 17.34
C ASP A 207 -6.94 5.22 18.69
N GLU A 208 -6.08 4.52 19.43
CA GLU A 208 -6.37 3.88 20.71
C GLU A 208 -6.76 4.87 21.84
N ALA A 209 -6.58 6.16 21.62
CA ALA A 209 -6.98 7.25 22.52
C ALA A 209 -8.11 8.11 21.93
N ASP A 210 -8.85 7.58 20.95
CA ASP A 210 -9.94 8.28 20.25
C ASP A 210 -9.52 9.59 19.56
N ARG A 211 -8.24 9.75 19.20
CA ARG A 211 -7.74 10.92 18.46
C ARG A 211 -7.97 10.72 16.98
N VAL A 212 -8.35 11.78 16.29
CA VAL A 212 -8.69 11.74 14.87
C VAL A 212 -7.46 11.87 13.99
N TRP A 213 -7.30 10.93 13.08
CA TRP A 213 -6.28 10.89 12.04
C TRP A 213 -6.92 10.99 10.66
N VAL A 214 -6.24 11.65 9.74
CA VAL A 214 -6.53 11.55 8.30
C VAL A 214 -5.43 10.70 7.67
N VAL A 215 -5.81 9.65 6.97
CA VAL A 215 -4.90 8.69 6.32
C VAL A 215 -5.26 8.62 4.85
N LEU A 216 -4.26 8.58 3.97
CA LEU A 216 -4.52 8.44 2.54
C LEU A 216 -3.47 7.58 1.84
N HIS A 217 -3.90 6.95 0.74
CA HIS A 217 -3.13 6.12 -0.16
C HIS A 217 -3.29 6.62 -1.58
N SER A 218 -2.20 7.07 -2.23
CA SER A 218 -2.20 7.50 -3.62
C SER A 218 -0.78 7.51 -4.21
N GLY A 219 -0.69 7.55 -5.54
CA GLY A 219 0.56 7.46 -6.29
C GLY A 219 0.74 8.55 -7.34
N SER A 220 1.55 8.27 -8.36
CA SER A 220 1.90 9.20 -9.44
C SER A 220 0.86 9.31 -10.55
N ARG A 221 -0.31 8.75 -10.35
CA ARG A 221 -1.43 8.83 -11.27
C ARG A 221 -1.07 8.24 -12.66
N GLY A 222 -1.80 8.64 -13.70
CA GLY A 222 -1.60 8.14 -15.06
C GLY A 222 -0.21 8.40 -15.64
N VAL A 223 0.48 9.45 -15.21
CA VAL A 223 1.82 9.77 -15.72
C VAL A 223 2.86 8.73 -15.27
N GLY A 224 2.85 8.30 -14.00
CA GLY A 224 3.75 7.24 -13.54
C GLY A 224 3.49 5.91 -14.25
N ASN A 225 2.22 5.59 -14.52
CA ASN A 225 1.88 4.41 -15.31
C ASN A 225 2.47 4.48 -16.73
N ARG A 226 2.37 5.61 -17.41
CA ARG A 226 2.99 5.81 -18.73
C ARG A 226 4.52 5.67 -18.69
N ILE A 227 5.17 6.27 -17.67
CA ILE A 227 6.62 6.14 -17.46
C ILE A 227 6.97 4.66 -17.26
N GLY A 228 6.33 3.97 -16.33
CA GLY A 228 6.59 2.55 -16.06
C GLY A 228 6.45 1.68 -17.32
N GLN A 229 5.33 1.78 -18.02
CA GLN A 229 5.10 1.00 -19.26
C GLN A 229 6.11 1.32 -20.36
N HIS A 230 6.43 2.61 -20.55
CA HIS A 230 7.40 3.03 -21.56
C HIS A 230 8.79 2.42 -21.31
N PHE A 231 9.32 2.56 -20.09
CA PHE A 231 10.65 2.06 -19.77
C PHE A 231 10.72 0.54 -19.63
N ILE A 232 9.64 -0.15 -19.25
CA ILE A 232 9.54 -1.62 -19.35
C ILE A 232 9.69 -2.06 -20.81
N ALA A 233 8.98 -1.43 -21.73
CA ALA A 233 9.08 -1.75 -23.16
C ALA A 233 10.48 -1.42 -23.72
N LEU A 234 11.08 -0.32 -23.29
CA LEU A 234 12.40 0.11 -23.72
C LEU A 234 13.50 -0.83 -23.22
N ALA A 235 13.44 -1.27 -21.94
CA ALA A 235 14.38 -2.25 -21.40
C ALA A 235 14.33 -3.61 -22.15
N ARG A 236 13.12 -4.05 -22.52
CA ARG A 236 12.97 -5.26 -23.35
C ARG A 236 13.60 -5.07 -24.75
N ALA A 237 13.44 -3.86 -25.35
CA ALA A 237 14.03 -3.57 -26.66
C ALA A 237 15.57 -3.54 -26.59
N ASP A 238 16.14 -2.92 -25.55
CA ASP A 238 17.60 -2.85 -25.35
C ASP A 238 18.23 -4.24 -25.13
N MET A 239 17.50 -5.13 -24.46
CA MET A 239 17.95 -6.50 -24.16
C MET A 239 17.47 -7.53 -25.19
N GLN A 240 16.93 -7.13 -26.35
CA GLN A 240 16.31 -8.02 -27.34
C GLN A 240 17.19 -9.23 -27.70
N ALA A 241 18.51 -9.04 -27.81
CA ALA A 241 19.46 -10.09 -28.18
C ALA A 241 19.58 -11.21 -27.10
N VAL A 242 19.32 -10.89 -25.84
CA VAL A 242 19.46 -11.80 -24.68
C VAL A 242 18.16 -12.03 -23.94
N LEU A 243 17.05 -11.47 -24.44
CA LEU A 243 15.74 -11.53 -23.78
C LEU A 243 15.27 -12.97 -23.52
N GLY A 244 15.56 -13.89 -24.47
CA GLY A 244 15.22 -15.31 -24.34
C GLY A 244 16.02 -16.08 -23.28
N SER A 245 17.10 -15.51 -22.76
CA SER A 245 17.89 -16.08 -21.66
C SER A 245 17.42 -15.62 -20.27
N LEU A 246 16.55 -14.60 -20.20
CA LEU A 246 15.96 -14.17 -18.95
C LEU A 246 14.87 -15.16 -18.50
N PRO A 247 14.72 -15.40 -17.19
CA PRO A 247 13.64 -16.23 -16.66
C PRO A 247 12.24 -15.70 -16.98
N ASP A 248 12.11 -14.38 -17.14
CA ASP A 248 10.90 -13.68 -17.57
C ASP A 248 11.32 -12.42 -18.34
N ALA A 249 10.70 -12.18 -19.49
CA ALA A 249 10.97 -11.00 -20.32
C ALA A 249 10.71 -9.66 -19.62
N ASP A 250 9.81 -9.64 -18.62
CA ASP A 250 9.55 -8.47 -17.79
C ASP A 250 10.71 -8.11 -16.86
N MET A 251 11.69 -9.01 -16.70
CA MET A 251 12.89 -8.77 -15.90
C MET A 251 14.02 -8.12 -16.69
N ALA A 252 13.76 -7.62 -17.89
CA ALA A 252 14.69 -6.80 -18.63
C ALA A 252 15.08 -5.56 -17.79
N TYR A 253 16.35 -5.19 -17.84
CA TYR A 253 16.95 -4.14 -17.02
C TYR A 253 17.86 -3.22 -17.82
N PHE A 254 18.09 -2.03 -17.29
CA PHE A 254 19.12 -1.11 -17.78
C PHE A 254 20.38 -1.26 -16.93
N SER A 255 21.53 -1.30 -17.59
CA SER A 255 22.84 -1.25 -16.92
C SER A 255 23.29 0.18 -16.70
N GLU A 256 23.93 0.45 -15.57
CA GLU A 256 24.53 1.77 -15.26
C GLU A 256 25.54 2.17 -16.35
N GLY A 257 25.56 3.45 -16.70
CA GLY A 257 26.39 3.97 -17.78
C GLY A 257 25.77 3.85 -19.18
N THR A 258 24.53 3.34 -19.33
CA THR A 258 23.80 3.38 -20.57
C THR A 258 22.83 4.58 -20.61
N PRO A 259 22.54 5.16 -21.78
CA PRO A 259 21.67 6.34 -21.89
C PRO A 259 20.28 6.12 -21.27
N HIS A 260 19.64 4.98 -21.52
CA HIS A 260 18.32 4.70 -21.01
C HIS A 260 18.30 4.41 -19.49
N PHE A 261 19.42 4.02 -18.91
CA PHE A 261 19.55 3.92 -17.45
C PHE A 261 19.37 5.29 -16.79
N ASP A 262 20.15 6.29 -17.25
CA ASP A 262 20.11 7.65 -16.70
C ASP A 262 18.75 8.30 -16.93
N ASP A 263 18.17 8.13 -18.12
CA ASP A 263 16.82 8.60 -18.44
C ASP A 263 15.76 8.00 -17.53
N TYR A 264 15.84 6.69 -17.26
CA TYR A 264 14.89 6.02 -16.37
C TYR A 264 15.07 6.46 -14.92
N VAL A 265 16.30 6.55 -14.41
CA VAL A 265 16.57 7.05 -13.06
C VAL A 265 16.00 8.45 -12.89
N HIS A 266 16.18 9.34 -13.87
CA HIS A 266 15.61 10.69 -13.81
C HIS A 266 14.07 10.65 -13.81
N ALA A 267 13.46 9.90 -14.72
CA ALA A 267 12.00 9.81 -14.84
C ALA A 267 11.34 9.15 -13.63
N VAL A 268 11.92 8.09 -13.05
CA VAL A 268 11.38 7.42 -11.87
C VAL A 268 11.46 8.31 -10.63
N HIS A 269 12.55 9.03 -10.44
CA HIS A 269 12.69 9.98 -9.32
C HIS A 269 11.71 11.15 -9.46
N TRP A 270 11.51 11.66 -10.67
CA TRP A 270 10.49 12.68 -10.94
C TRP A 270 9.09 12.16 -10.57
N ALA A 271 8.73 10.95 -10.99
CA ALA A 271 7.42 10.36 -10.69
C ALA A 271 7.23 10.12 -9.18
N GLN A 272 8.28 9.74 -8.45
CA GLN A 272 8.26 9.63 -6.98
C GLN A 272 8.02 10.99 -6.32
N ARG A 273 8.67 12.07 -6.78
CA ARG A 273 8.42 13.45 -6.31
C ARG A 273 6.98 13.89 -6.61
N PHE A 274 6.51 13.66 -7.85
CA PHE A 274 5.11 13.94 -8.22
C PHE A 274 4.13 13.24 -7.27
N ALA A 275 4.34 11.97 -6.96
CA ALA A 275 3.48 11.20 -6.06
C ALA A 275 3.51 11.74 -4.62
N ALA A 276 4.67 12.15 -4.11
CA ALA A 276 4.78 12.78 -2.79
C ALA A 276 4.02 14.10 -2.71
N VAL A 277 4.19 14.96 -3.71
CA VAL A 277 3.46 16.25 -3.81
C VAL A 277 1.96 16.02 -3.96
N ASN A 278 1.56 15.02 -4.77
CA ASN A 278 0.16 14.62 -4.91
C ASN A 278 -0.47 14.27 -3.56
N ARG A 279 0.18 13.46 -2.73
CA ARG A 279 -0.30 13.12 -1.39
C ARG A 279 -0.38 14.33 -0.46
N SER A 280 0.57 15.25 -0.52
CA SER A 280 0.54 16.48 0.29
C SER A 280 -0.66 17.37 -0.06
N LEU A 281 -0.96 17.54 -1.34
CA LEU A 281 -2.13 18.28 -1.81
C LEU A 281 -3.44 17.59 -1.42
N LEU A 282 -3.50 16.26 -1.54
CA LEU A 282 -4.64 15.45 -1.10
C LEU A 282 -4.87 15.58 0.41
N MET A 283 -3.81 15.56 1.22
CA MET A 283 -3.91 15.73 2.67
C MET A 283 -4.46 17.11 3.02
N ALA A 284 -3.94 18.17 2.41
CA ALA A 284 -4.45 19.52 2.61
C ALA A 284 -5.92 19.66 2.22
N ALA A 285 -6.34 19.06 1.10
CA ALA A 285 -7.73 19.05 0.66
C ALA A 285 -8.64 18.26 1.61
N SER A 286 -8.17 17.13 2.16
CA SER A 286 -8.91 16.28 3.08
C SER A 286 -9.09 16.96 4.45
N LEU A 287 -8.03 17.57 5.01
CA LEU A 287 -8.09 18.34 6.24
C LEU A 287 -9.02 19.56 6.09
N HIS A 288 -8.99 20.24 4.94
CA HIS A 288 -9.91 21.32 4.66
C HIS A 288 -11.37 20.82 4.56
N ALA A 289 -11.63 19.67 3.96
CA ALA A 289 -12.96 19.06 3.91
C ALA A 289 -13.48 18.76 5.32
N LEU A 290 -12.62 18.20 6.18
CA LEU A 290 -12.92 17.94 7.59
C LEU A 290 -13.25 19.24 8.34
N ALA A 291 -12.43 20.29 8.18
CA ALA A 291 -12.62 21.60 8.83
C ALA A 291 -13.91 22.33 8.37
N LYS A 292 -14.42 22.01 7.16
CA LYS A 292 -15.68 22.59 6.63
C LYS A 292 -16.90 21.70 6.89
N THR A 293 -16.74 20.59 7.56
CA THR A 293 -17.85 19.70 7.92
C THR A 293 -18.65 20.31 9.08
N PRO A 294 -19.98 20.48 8.93
CA PRO A 294 -20.82 21.03 9.99
C PRO A 294 -20.68 20.22 11.29
N GLY A 295 -20.55 20.90 12.42
CA GLY A 295 -20.40 20.29 13.75
C GLY A 295 -18.94 19.99 14.15
N VAL A 296 -17.98 20.03 13.25
CA VAL A 296 -16.56 19.85 13.57
C VAL A 296 -16.00 21.20 14.12
N PRO A 297 -15.44 21.22 15.34
CA PRO A 297 -14.85 22.43 15.90
C PRO A 297 -13.53 22.79 15.19
N PRO A 298 -13.01 24.01 15.37
CA PRO A 298 -11.68 24.38 14.90
C PRO A 298 -10.61 23.44 15.43
N PHE A 299 -9.67 23.02 14.57
CA PHE A 299 -8.58 22.14 14.92
C PHE A 299 -7.31 22.47 14.14
N VAL A 300 -6.20 21.89 14.55
CA VAL A 300 -4.92 21.95 13.84
C VAL A 300 -4.39 20.53 13.58
N ALA A 301 -3.63 20.37 12.50
CA ALA A 301 -2.80 19.20 12.28
C ALA A 301 -1.63 19.24 13.28
N THR A 302 -1.29 18.11 13.89
CA THR A 302 -0.15 18.01 14.80
C THR A 302 1.13 17.66 14.04
N ASP A 303 2.28 17.70 14.72
CA ASP A 303 3.58 17.31 14.16
C ASP A 303 3.68 15.78 13.94
N GLU A 304 2.74 14.99 14.43
CA GLU A 304 2.65 13.57 14.13
C GLU A 304 2.10 13.36 12.72
N ALA A 305 3.03 13.38 11.77
CA ALA A 305 2.75 13.16 10.35
C ALA A 305 3.74 12.14 9.80
N VAL A 306 3.25 11.23 8.97
CA VAL A 306 4.04 10.20 8.29
C VAL A 306 3.75 10.25 6.81
N GLN A 307 4.80 10.25 5.98
CA GLN A 307 4.66 10.04 4.54
C GLN A 307 5.70 9.04 4.09
N CYS A 308 5.27 7.96 3.42
CA CYS A 308 6.14 6.91 2.93
C CYS A 308 5.74 6.43 1.54
N HIS A 309 6.74 6.07 0.71
CA HIS A 309 6.56 5.34 -0.54
C HIS A 309 6.56 3.84 -0.29
N HIS A 310 5.96 3.07 -1.21
CA HIS A 310 6.06 1.61 -1.24
C HIS A 310 6.24 1.01 -2.65
N ASN A 311 6.27 1.84 -3.71
CA ASN A 311 6.68 1.46 -5.06
C ASN A 311 7.70 2.47 -5.54
N TYR A 312 8.98 2.22 -5.29
CA TYR A 312 10.04 3.18 -5.58
C TYR A 312 11.41 2.51 -5.65
N VAL A 313 12.39 3.26 -6.13
CA VAL A 313 13.80 2.91 -6.10
C VAL A 313 14.59 3.99 -5.39
N ALA A 314 15.59 3.58 -4.60
CA ALA A 314 16.54 4.47 -3.94
C ALA A 314 17.93 3.86 -3.99
N ARG A 315 18.97 4.72 -4.03
CA ARG A 315 20.36 4.28 -3.85
C ARG A 315 20.64 4.19 -2.36
N GLU A 316 21.05 3.01 -1.89
CA GLU A 316 21.27 2.70 -0.49
C GLU A 316 22.54 1.86 -0.33
N HIS A 317 23.18 1.89 0.85
CA HIS A 317 24.33 1.04 1.15
C HIS A 317 23.90 -0.21 1.91
N HIS A 318 24.04 -1.39 1.29
CA HIS A 318 23.69 -2.67 1.91
C HIS A 318 24.74 -3.74 1.57
N PHE A 319 25.05 -4.57 2.54
CA PHE A 319 25.99 -5.72 2.39
C PHE A 319 27.31 -5.33 1.72
N GLY A 320 27.86 -4.16 2.11
CA GLY A 320 29.16 -3.68 1.64
C GLY A 320 29.19 -3.06 0.25
N ALA A 321 28.03 -2.78 -0.36
CA ALA A 321 27.94 -2.14 -1.67
C ALA A 321 26.85 -1.06 -1.73
N ASP A 322 27.06 -0.08 -2.63
CA ASP A 322 26.04 0.88 -3.00
C ASP A 322 25.14 0.25 -4.08
N VAL A 323 23.89 0.05 -3.75
CA VAL A 323 22.91 -0.67 -4.59
C VAL A 323 21.69 0.19 -4.86
N PHE A 324 20.99 -0.08 -5.96
CA PHE A 324 19.65 0.42 -6.18
C PHE A 324 18.67 -0.54 -5.50
N VAL A 325 18.09 -0.11 -4.38
CA VAL A 325 17.04 -0.88 -3.69
C VAL A 325 15.70 -0.53 -4.31
N THR A 326 15.13 -1.49 -5.02
CA THR A 326 13.77 -1.39 -5.56
C THR A 326 12.79 -2.01 -4.57
N ARG A 327 11.81 -1.22 -4.10
CA ARG A 327 10.69 -1.69 -3.28
C ARG A 327 9.42 -1.70 -4.10
N LYS A 328 8.82 -2.86 -4.25
CA LYS A 328 7.52 -3.05 -4.89
C LYS A 328 6.52 -3.59 -3.88
N GLY A 329 5.64 -2.72 -3.39
CA GLY A 329 4.75 -3.07 -2.28
C GLY A 329 5.53 -3.34 -1.00
N ALA A 330 6.54 -2.52 -0.70
CA ALA A 330 7.30 -2.57 0.55
C ALA A 330 7.69 -1.17 0.99
N VAL A 331 7.65 -0.91 2.30
CA VAL A 331 7.97 0.37 2.93
C VAL A 331 9.37 0.30 3.51
N ARG A 332 10.14 1.40 3.45
CA ARG A 332 11.39 1.51 4.20
C ARG A 332 11.07 1.56 5.70
N ALA A 333 11.83 0.76 6.46
CA ALA A 333 11.70 0.60 7.91
C ALA A 333 13.09 0.72 8.56
N GLY A 334 13.80 1.80 8.23
CA GLY A 334 15.07 2.16 8.87
C GLY A 334 14.88 2.37 10.37
N LEU A 335 15.95 2.32 11.12
CA LEU A 335 15.91 2.45 12.58
C LEU A 335 15.24 3.78 12.99
N GLY A 336 14.12 3.70 13.69
CA GLY A 336 13.35 4.85 14.16
C GLY A 336 12.45 5.51 13.10
N GLU A 337 12.53 5.11 11.82
CA GLU A 337 11.69 5.67 10.75
C GLU A 337 10.23 5.24 10.92
N LEU A 338 9.31 6.18 10.72
CA LEU A 338 7.88 5.90 10.76
C LEU A 338 7.36 5.42 9.41
N GLY A 339 6.45 4.45 9.45
CA GLY A 339 5.75 3.91 8.29
C GLY A 339 4.27 3.71 8.56
N ILE A 340 3.51 3.38 7.50
CA ILE A 340 2.07 3.14 7.58
C ILE A 340 1.78 1.80 6.91
N ILE A 341 1.11 0.91 7.64
CA ILE A 341 0.70 -0.42 7.14
C ILE A 341 -0.82 -0.54 7.26
N PRO A 342 -1.57 -0.25 6.18
CA PRO A 342 -3.02 -0.38 6.19
C PRO A 342 -3.46 -1.85 6.07
N GLY A 343 -4.51 -2.19 6.78
CA GLY A 343 -5.29 -3.38 6.51
C GLY A 343 -6.23 -3.19 5.31
N SER A 344 -7.28 -3.99 5.24
CA SER A 344 -8.39 -3.79 4.31
C SER A 344 -9.43 -2.83 4.88
N MET A 345 -10.45 -2.47 4.09
CA MET A 345 -11.56 -1.64 4.52
C MET A 345 -12.29 -2.31 5.71
N GLY A 346 -12.43 -1.57 6.82
CA GLY A 346 -13.00 -2.13 8.07
C GLY A 346 -11.99 -2.88 8.96
N ALA A 347 -10.76 -3.10 8.51
CA ALA A 347 -9.67 -3.61 9.32
C ALA A 347 -8.84 -2.47 9.94
N ARG A 348 -7.82 -2.83 10.71
CA ARG A 348 -6.93 -1.85 11.35
C ARG A 348 -5.89 -1.31 10.38
N THR A 349 -5.45 -0.07 10.60
CA THR A 349 -4.25 0.51 10.00
C THR A 349 -3.23 0.76 11.09
N PHE A 350 -1.95 0.48 10.84
CA PHE A 350 -0.90 0.65 11.83
C PHE A 350 0.06 1.76 11.44
N ILE A 351 0.34 2.66 12.38
CA ILE A 351 1.53 3.51 12.34
C ILE A 351 2.63 2.73 13.03
N VAL A 352 3.73 2.52 12.33
CA VAL A 352 4.83 1.67 12.79
C VAL A 352 6.14 2.43 12.84
N ARG A 353 7.07 1.94 13.65
CA ARG A 353 8.47 2.40 13.69
C ARG A 353 9.39 1.27 13.27
N GLY A 354 10.24 1.55 12.28
CA GLY A 354 11.21 0.61 11.78
C GLY A 354 12.30 0.26 12.79
N LYS A 355 12.71 -1.00 12.80
CA LYS A 355 13.80 -1.52 13.64
C LYS A 355 15.15 -1.55 12.93
N GLY A 356 15.20 -1.15 11.65
CA GLY A 356 16.43 -1.10 10.87
C GLY A 356 17.05 -2.47 10.61
N ASN A 357 16.22 -3.52 10.46
CA ASN A 357 16.72 -4.89 10.25
C ASN A 357 17.46 -4.99 8.90
N PRO A 358 18.78 -5.26 8.88
CA PRO A 358 19.56 -5.31 7.65
C PRO A 358 19.20 -6.50 6.75
N GLU A 359 18.70 -7.61 7.32
CA GLU A 359 18.30 -8.80 6.56
C GLU A 359 17.12 -8.51 5.61
N SER A 360 16.23 -7.56 5.97
CA SER A 360 15.13 -7.08 5.15
C SER A 360 15.49 -5.86 4.28
N LEU A 361 16.76 -5.47 4.21
CA LEU A 361 17.20 -4.20 3.63
C LEU A 361 16.42 -3.02 4.26
N CYS A 362 16.29 -3.02 5.59
CA CYS A 362 15.54 -2.02 6.34
C CYS A 362 14.13 -1.81 5.76
N SER A 363 13.35 -2.88 5.58
CA SER A 363 12.04 -2.83 4.93
C SER A 363 10.99 -3.62 5.68
N CYS A 364 9.71 -3.25 5.49
CA CYS A 364 8.52 -3.92 6.02
C CYS A 364 7.39 -3.96 4.98
N SER A 365 6.28 -4.64 5.28
CA SER A 365 5.12 -4.71 4.40
C SER A 365 4.49 -3.33 4.16
N HIS A 366 3.79 -3.19 3.04
CA HIS A 366 3.06 -1.97 2.69
C HIS A 366 1.57 -2.03 3.05
N GLY A 367 1.06 -3.20 3.45
CA GLY A 367 -0.35 -3.42 3.76
C GLY A 367 -0.64 -4.87 4.08
N ALA A 368 -1.92 -5.28 3.98
CA ALA A 368 -2.35 -6.65 4.22
C ALA A 368 -1.94 -7.62 3.09
N GLY A 369 -1.85 -7.14 1.84
CA GLY A 369 -1.67 -7.99 0.66
C GLY A 369 -2.94 -8.75 0.27
N ARG A 370 -3.11 -9.03 -1.01
CA ARG A 370 -4.30 -9.73 -1.51
C ARG A 370 -4.13 -11.24 -1.47
N LEU A 371 -5.21 -11.95 -1.12
CA LEU A 371 -5.31 -13.41 -1.25
C LEU A 371 -5.75 -13.84 -2.65
N MET A 372 -6.43 -12.96 -3.39
CA MET A 372 -7.00 -13.26 -4.69
C MET A 372 -7.05 -12.02 -5.59
N SER A 373 -7.19 -12.25 -6.90
CA SER A 373 -7.34 -11.18 -7.87
C SER A 373 -8.65 -10.40 -7.67
N ARG A 374 -8.72 -9.17 -8.20
CA ARG A 374 -9.96 -8.37 -8.20
C ARG A 374 -11.10 -9.07 -8.89
N THR A 375 -10.83 -9.75 -10.01
CA THR A 375 -11.82 -10.52 -10.76
C THR A 375 -12.36 -11.69 -9.94
N GLU A 376 -11.50 -12.38 -9.20
CA GLU A 376 -11.90 -13.47 -8.33
C GLU A 376 -12.72 -12.97 -7.13
N ALA A 377 -12.31 -11.86 -6.51
CA ALA A 377 -13.05 -11.25 -5.42
C ALA A 377 -14.47 -10.85 -5.85
N LYS A 378 -14.64 -10.24 -7.03
CA LYS A 378 -15.98 -9.91 -7.58
C LYS A 378 -16.88 -11.12 -7.83
N LYS A 379 -16.29 -12.31 -8.07
CA LYS A 379 -17.05 -13.55 -8.21
C LYS A 379 -17.41 -14.18 -6.87
N ARG A 380 -16.51 -14.03 -5.88
CA ARG A 380 -16.59 -14.70 -4.59
C ARG A 380 -17.46 -13.97 -3.57
N PHE A 381 -17.44 -12.64 -3.58
CA PHE A 381 -18.15 -11.83 -2.60
C PHE A 381 -19.38 -11.19 -3.20
N SER A 382 -20.45 -11.17 -2.40
CA SER A 382 -21.69 -10.45 -2.68
C SER A 382 -21.63 -9.01 -2.11
N LEU A 383 -22.62 -8.20 -2.48
CA LEU A 383 -22.81 -6.89 -1.86
C LEU A 383 -23.12 -7.02 -0.36
N GLU A 384 -23.87 -8.08 0.03
CA GLU A 384 -24.21 -8.34 1.44
C GLU A 384 -22.96 -8.63 2.27
N ASP A 385 -22.05 -9.46 1.76
CA ASP A 385 -20.75 -9.71 2.42
C ASP A 385 -19.97 -8.42 2.63
N HIS A 386 -19.98 -7.52 1.64
CA HIS A 386 -19.31 -6.22 1.73
C HIS A 386 -19.96 -5.31 2.77
N LEU A 387 -21.31 -5.23 2.77
CA LEU A 387 -22.08 -4.45 3.74
C LEU A 387 -21.82 -4.90 5.18
N GLN A 388 -21.82 -6.21 5.41
CA GLN A 388 -21.55 -6.79 6.72
C GLN A 388 -20.10 -6.50 7.18
N ALA A 389 -19.13 -6.71 6.30
CA ALA A 389 -17.70 -6.54 6.61
C ALA A 389 -17.32 -5.07 6.84
N THR A 390 -18.10 -4.11 6.32
CA THR A 390 -17.84 -2.65 6.45
C THR A 390 -18.92 -1.94 7.26
N ALA A 391 -19.69 -2.66 8.09
CA ALA A 391 -20.83 -2.10 8.83
C ALA A 391 -20.47 -0.90 9.71
N SER A 392 -19.28 -0.90 10.31
CA SER A 392 -18.77 0.16 11.18
C SER A 392 -18.10 1.33 10.47
N VAL A 393 -18.00 1.29 9.12
CA VAL A 393 -17.32 2.32 8.33
C VAL A 393 -18.29 3.04 7.43
N GLU A 394 -18.30 4.36 7.44
CA GLU A 394 -19.00 5.17 6.44
C GLU A 394 -18.20 5.16 5.13
N CYS A 395 -18.67 4.38 4.16
CA CYS A 395 -18.00 4.19 2.87
C CYS A 395 -19.03 3.95 1.75
N ARG A 396 -18.55 3.88 0.50
CA ARG A 396 -19.38 3.40 -0.62
C ARG A 396 -19.77 1.94 -0.38
N LYS A 397 -21.04 1.66 -0.60
CA LYS A 397 -21.67 0.34 -0.40
C LYS A 397 -22.43 -0.05 -1.67
N ASP A 398 -21.71 -0.14 -2.80
CA ASP A 398 -22.22 -0.50 -4.12
C ASP A 398 -21.41 -1.61 -4.79
N LYS A 399 -21.85 -2.03 -5.98
CA LYS A 399 -21.20 -3.13 -6.72
C LYS A 399 -19.78 -2.82 -7.21
N ASP A 400 -19.42 -1.54 -7.31
CA ASP A 400 -18.11 -1.13 -7.85
C ASP A 400 -16.97 -1.38 -6.88
N VAL A 401 -17.28 -1.50 -5.57
CA VAL A 401 -16.27 -1.71 -4.49
C VAL A 401 -16.22 -3.15 -3.94
N ILE A 402 -16.98 -4.10 -4.50
CA ILE A 402 -17.01 -5.51 -4.03
C ILE A 402 -15.61 -6.16 -4.05
N ASP A 403 -14.78 -5.83 -5.03
CA ASP A 403 -13.41 -6.36 -5.10
C ASP A 403 -12.48 -5.87 -3.97
N GLU A 404 -12.91 -4.89 -3.19
CA GLU A 404 -12.21 -4.37 -2.01
C GLU A 404 -12.77 -4.95 -0.69
N THR A 405 -13.68 -5.93 -0.75
CA THR A 405 -14.22 -6.61 0.43
C THR A 405 -13.08 -7.20 1.28
N PRO A 406 -13.08 -7.02 2.62
CA PRO A 406 -12.00 -7.46 3.51
C PRO A 406 -11.54 -8.89 3.32
N GLY A 407 -12.44 -9.83 3.05
CA GLY A 407 -12.11 -11.24 2.79
C GLY A 407 -11.25 -11.51 1.55
N ALA A 408 -10.97 -10.49 0.70
CA ALA A 408 -10.05 -10.60 -0.42
C ALA A 408 -8.57 -10.40 -0.04
N TYR A 409 -8.29 -10.09 1.24
CA TYR A 409 -6.98 -9.74 1.76
C TYR A 409 -6.51 -10.74 2.82
N LYS A 410 -5.20 -10.82 3.05
CA LYS A 410 -4.62 -11.56 4.19
C LYS A 410 -5.04 -10.89 5.50
N SER A 411 -5.04 -11.66 6.62
CA SER A 411 -5.20 -11.07 7.95
C SER A 411 -4.07 -10.09 8.22
N ILE A 412 -4.41 -8.85 8.52
CA ILE A 412 -3.41 -7.83 8.84
C ILE A 412 -2.68 -8.16 10.15
N GLU A 413 -3.36 -8.82 11.09
CA GLU A 413 -2.77 -9.29 12.34
C GLU A 413 -1.69 -10.36 12.08
N ALA A 414 -1.96 -11.31 11.17
CA ALA A 414 -0.97 -12.31 10.77
C ALA A 414 0.23 -11.68 10.05
N VAL A 415 -0.01 -10.69 9.17
CA VAL A 415 1.04 -9.92 8.50
C VAL A 415 1.90 -9.18 9.52
N MET A 416 1.30 -8.52 10.51
CA MET A 416 2.04 -7.80 11.56
C MET A 416 2.83 -8.75 12.45
N ALA A 417 2.28 -9.90 12.82
CA ALA A 417 2.96 -10.91 13.64
C ALA A 417 4.19 -11.49 12.92
N ALA A 418 4.09 -11.73 11.59
CA ALA A 418 5.17 -12.30 10.79
C ALA A 418 6.39 -11.36 10.64
N GLN A 419 6.24 -10.07 10.88
CA GLN A 419 7.28 -9.04 10.76
C GLN A 419 7.58 -8.29 12.08
N ALA A 420 7.32 -8.91 13.21
CA ALA A 420 7.55 -8.30 14.52
C ALA A 420 9.02 -7.95 14.79
N ASP A 421 9.97 -8.54 14.06
CA ASP A 421 11.40 -8.21 14.08
C ASP A 421 11.77 -7.05 13.14
N LEU A 422 10.88 -6.61 12.26
CA LEU A 422 11.08 -5.51 11.31
C LEU A 422 10.57 -4.17 11.83
N VAL A 423 9.43 -4.18 12.53
CA VAL A 423 8.75 -2.98 13.01
C VAL A 423 8.17 -3.15 14.41
N GLU A 424 7.93 -2.04 15.10
CA GLU A 424 7.08 -1.94 16.28
C GLU A 424 5.84 -1.10 15.96
N VAL A 425 4.70 -1.42 16.59
CA VAL A 425 3.46 -0.64 16.46
C VAL A 425 3.52 0.58 17.35
N VAL A 426 3.34 1.77 16.77
CA VAL A 426 3.26 3.06 17.49
C VAL A 426 1.80 3.42 17.75
N HIS A 427 0.93 3.31 16.72
CA HIS A 427 -0.50 3.53 16.84
C HIS A 427 -1.29 2.48 16.06
N THR A 428 -2.45 2.13 16.58
CA THR A 428 -3.45 1.28 15.95
C THR A 428 -4.67 2.13 15.60
N LEU A 429 -4.94 2.28 14.31
CA LEU A 429 -6.00 3.14 13.80
C LEU A 429 -7.21 2.30 13.37
N HIS A 430 -8.42 2.77 13.70
CA HIS A 430 -9.69 2.22 13.26
C HIS A 430 -10.38 3.20 12.31
N GLN A 431 -10.78 2.75 11.15
CA GLN A 431 -11.47 3.56 10.15
C GLN A 431 -12.90 3.89 10.60
N VAL A 432 -13.30 5.15 10.45
CA VAL A 432 -14.69 5.59 10.63
C VAL A 432 -15.28 6.13 9.32
N VAL A 433 -14.45 6.68 8.42
CA VAL A 433 -14.83 7.09 7.05
C VAL A 433 -13.82 6.54 6.06
N CYS A 434 -14.30 6.06 4.91
CA CYS A 434 -13.44 5.66 3.79
C CYS A 434 -14.02 6.19 2.46
N VAL A 435 -13.22 7.02 1.77
CA VAL A 435 -13.46 7.43 0.38
C VAL A 435 -12.57 6.59 -0.52
N LYS A 436 -13.19 5.76 -1.38
CA LYS A 436 -12.48 4.90 -2.35
C LYS A 436 -12.34 5.61 -3.70
N GLY A 437 -11.17 5.38 -4.31
CA GLY A 437 -10.88 5.88 -5.64
C GLY A 437 -11.53 5.09 -6.79
#